data_d7f539f7bfbd3e5f3c00c573cb9f5016
#
_entry.id   d7f539f7bfbd3e5f3c00c573cb9f5016
#
_cell.length_a   1.000
_cell.length_b   1.000
_cell.length_c   1.000
_cell.angle_alpha   90.00
_cell.angle_beta   90.00
_cell.angle_gamma   90.00
#
_symmetry.space_group_name_H-M   'P 1'
#
loop_
_entity.id
_entity.type
_entity.pdbx_description
1 polymer ?
#
loop_
_entity_poly.entity_id
_entity_poly.type
_entity_poly.pdbx_seq_one_letter_code
_entity_poly.pdbx_strand_id
1 'polypeptide(L)'
;MKSPKNLILYKDFENGNLFYNMTWIMENYENEYYNKEDVESLLYESLNQLMELAVSHGFEGNLWHSFLAFLLVNNENAYSKTCEIRGKVEGSVNQIVLHDFEIIKSLFDFDFGKLASYFEMDCIDAITDYQSMTGSGKIFNKRIKERINELKLKLEASTDVSGFKDAVTAFYKDFGVGKLGLHKAFRIQHREKEEVEIVPITNIAHVKLDDLVGYELAKQKLIDNTEAFVNGKQANNCLLYGDAGTGKSTSIKAIANQYYDRGLRLIEVYKHQFCDLNDVIAQIKNRNYKFIIYMDDLSFEEFEIEYKYLKAVIEGGLEKKPDNVLI
;
A
#
# COMPACT_ATOMS: atom_id res chain seq x y z
N MET A 1 -24.21 3.79 -18.10
CA MET A 1 -23.21 3.57 -17.02
C MET A 1 -23.62 4.40 -15.81
N LYS A 2 -23.48 3.88 -14.57
CA LYS A 2 -23.72 4.72 -13.37
C LYS A 2 -22.52 5.67 -13.22
N SER A 3 -22.78 6.95 -12.89
CA SER A 3 -21.68 7.93 -12.83
C SER A 3 -20.73 7.67 -11.65
N PRO A 4 -19.40 7.75 -11.86
CA PRO A 4 -18.41 7.66 -10.79
C PRO A 4 -18.55 8.72 -9.69
N LYS A 5 -19.23 9.84 -9.99
CA LYS A 5 -19.59 10.85 -8.98
C LYS A 5 -20.47 10.30 -7.86
N ASN A 6 -21.15 9.17 -8.10
CA ASN A 6 -22.05 8.52 -7.16
C ASN A 6 -21.35 7.49 -6.26
N LEU A 7 -20.04 7.31 -6.36
CA LEU A 7 -19.26 6.49 -5.43
C LEU A 7 -19.40 7.04 -4.01
N ILE A 8 -19.52 6.15 -3.03
CA ILE A 8 -19.76 6.48 -1.63
C ILE A 8 -18.50 6.22 -0.78
N LEU A 9 -17.96 5.01 -0.84
CA LEU A 9 -16.77 4.59 -0.09
C LEU A 9 -15.47 4.83 -0.86
N TYR A 10 -15.49 4.59 -2.16
CA TYR A 10 -14.32 4.70 -3.05
C TYR A 10 -14.28 6.08 -3.73
N LYS A 11 -14.07 7.15 -2.94
CA LYS A 11 -14.08 8.54 -3.46
C LYS A 11 -12.71 9.16 -3.61
N ASP A 12 -11.86 8.99 -2.60
CA ASP A 12 -10.59 9.68 -2.52
C ASP A 12 -9.49 8.75 -3.04
N PHE A 13 -9.22 8.83 -4.34
CA PHE A 13 -8.19 8.05 -4.98
C PHE A 13 -6.87 8.84 -5.09
N GLU A 14 -5.77 8.19 -4.83
CA GLU A 14 -4.47 8.61 -5.32
C GLU A 14 -4.51 8.62 -6.86
N ASN A 15 -4.04 9.70 -7.49
CA ASN A 15 -4.25 9.95 -8.94
C ASN A 15 -5.73 10.07 -9.36
N GLY A 16 -6.59 10.59 -8.48
CA GLY A 16 -8.01 10.75 -8.73
C GLY A 16 -8.34 11.59 -9.97
N ASN A 17 -7.50 12.56 -10.33
CA ASN A 17 -7.69 13.37 -11.55
C ASN A 17 -7.75 12.49 -12.80
N LEU A 18 -6.79 11.56 -12.97
CA LEU A 18 -6.79 10.62 -14.08
C LEU A 18 -8.07 9.75 -14.09
N PHE A 19 -8.48 9.24 -12.92
CA PHE A 19 -9.69 8.45 -12.80
C PHE A 19 -10.92 9.23 -13.23
N TYR A 20 -11.09 10.47 -12.74
CA TYR A 20 -12.26 11.29 -13.05
C TYR A 20 -12.24 11.81 -14.49
N ASN A 21 -11.09 12.13 -15.06
CA ASN A 21 -10.99 12.52 -16.46
C ASN A 21 -11.38 11.38 -17.39
N MET A 22 -10.79 10.19 -17.19
CA MET A 22 -11.11 9.01 -18.00
C MET A 22 -12.59 8.65 -17.92
N THR A 23 -13.14 8.64 -16.71
CA THR A 23 -14.56 8.31 -16.52
C THR A 23 -15.48 9.35 -17.13
N TRP A 24 -15.12 10.62 -17.07
CA TRP A 24 -15.87 11.69 -17.72
C TRP A 24 -15.83 11.53 -19.25
N ILE A 25 -14.68 11.19 -19.83
CA ILE A 25 -14.56 10.91 -21.27
C ILE A 25 -15.47 9.74 -21.66
N MET A 26 -15.42 8.64 -20.92
CA MET A 26 -16.25 7.45 -21.16
C MET A 26 -17.76 7.75 -21.11
N GLU A 27 -18.18 8.72 -20.28
CA GLU A 27 -19.58 9.15 -20.17
C GLU A 27 -19.98 10.13 -21.30
N ASN A 28 -19.04 10.91 -21.86
CA ASN A 28 -19.38 12.09 -22.65
C ASN A 28 -18.76 12.13 -24.06
N TYR A 29 -18.00 11.14 -24.50
CA TYR A 29 -17.28 11.20 -25.79
C TYR A 29 -18.23 11.36 -27.01
N GLU A 30 -19.48 10.89 -26.95
CA GLU A 30 -20.50 11.06 -28.00
C GLU A 30 -21.41 12.26 -27.74
N ASN A 31 -21.16 13.04 -26.70
CA ASN A 31 -22.06 14.13 -26.32
C ASN A 31 -21.76 15.39 -27.13
N GLU A 32 -22.66 15.77 -28.03
CA GLU A 32 -22.54 16.91 -28.93
C GLU A 32 -22.42 18.28 -28.24
N TYR A 33 -22.70 18.37 -26.93
CA TYR A 33 -22.50 19.61 -26.15
C TYR A 33 -21.02 19.97 -25.95
N TYR A 34 -20.12 18.98 -26.09
CA TYR A 34 -18.68 19.18 -25.89
C TYR A 34 -17.95 19.21 -27.24
N ASN A 35 -16.96 20.08 -27.34
CA ASN A 35 -16.11 20.09 -28.53
C ASN A 35 -15.33 18.78 -28.62
N LYS A 36 -15.40 18.09 -29.75
CA LYS A 36 -14.70 16.81 -29.99
C LYS A 36 -13.19 16.96 -29.78
N GLU A 37 -12.58 18.06 -30.27
CA GLU A 37 -11.13 18.32 -30.15
C GLU A 37 -10.71 18.47 -28.68
N ASP A 38 -11.53 19.10 -27.83
CA ASP A 38 -11.25 19.27 -26.40
C ASP A 38 -11.32 17.93 -25.66
N VAL A 39 -12.30 17.08 -25.98
CA VAL A 39 -12.45 15.75 -25.41
C VAL A 39 -11.30 14.84 -25.85
N GLU A 40 -10.92 14.91 -27.10
CA GLU A 40 -9.78 14.18 -27.66
C GLU A 40 -8.46 14.62 -27.00
N SER A 41 -8.24 15.91 -26.82
CA SER A 41 -7.06 16.44 -26.12
C SER A 41 -6.97 15.92 -24.69
N LEU A 42 -8.10 15.92 -23.96
CA LEU A 42 -8.18 15.37 -22.59
C LEU A 42 -7.91 13.87 -22.57
N LEU A 43 -8.34 13.13 -23.61
CA LEU A 43 -8.03 11.71 -23.75
C LEU A 43 -6.53 11.48 -23.93
N TYR A 44 -5.87 12.19 -24.81
CA TYR A 44 -4.41 12.09 -25.00
C TYR A 44 -3.64 12.41 -23.71
N GLU A 45 -4.04 13.46 -22.98
CA GLU A 45 -3.44 13.78 -21.67
C GLU A 45 -3.63 12.66 -20.66
N SER A 46 -4.83 12.08 -20.60
CA SER A 46 -5.14 10.97 -19.71
C SER A 46 -4.37 9.69 -20.07
N LEU A 47 -4.21 9.40 -21.37
CA LEU A 47 -3.41 8.28 -21.85
C LEU A 47 -1.92 8.47 -21.52
N ASN A 48 -1.39 9.70 -21.63
CA ASN A 48 -0.02 10.00 -21.20
C ASN A 48 0.16 9.72 -19.70
N GLN A 49 -0.73 10.20 -18.83
CA GLN A 49 -0.67 9.92 -17.39
C GLN A 49 -0.74 8.43 -17.09
N LEU A 50 -1.58 7.67 -17.81
CA LEU A 50 -1.69 6.23 -17.66
C LEU A 50 -0.39 5.52 -18.06
N MET A 51 0.28 5.97 -19.13
CA MET A 51 1.58 5.45 -19.56
C MET A 51 2.69 5.75 -18.55
N GLU A 52 2.75 6.95 -17.98
CA GLU A 52 3.70 7.29 -16.91
C GLU A 52 3.51 6.39 -15.67
N LEU A 53 2.26 6.13 -15.29
CA LEU A 53 1.95 5.18 -14.22
C LEU A 53 2.35 3.75 -14.59
N ALA A 54 2.15 3.34 -15.84
CA ALA A 54 2.54 2.00 -16.31
C ALA A 54 4.05 1.80 -16.20
N VAL A 55 4.86 2.79 -16.59
CA VAL A 55 6.32 2.73 -16.48
C VAL A 55 6.76 2.72 -15.02
N SER A 56 6.21 3.60 -14.18
CA SER A 56 6.62 3.75 -12.76
C SER A 56 6.20 2.56 -11.89
N HIS A 57 5.13 1.87 -12.21
CA HIS A 57 4.61 0.72 -11.46
C HIS A 57 4.82 -0.63 -12.17
N GLY A 58 5.27 -0.61 -13.42
CA GLY A 58 5.49 -1.80 -14.23
C GLY A 58 4.21 -2.50 -14.64
N PHE A 59 3.15 -1.74 -14.96
CA PHE A 59 1.90 -2.33 -15.45
C PHE A 59 2.11 -3.00 -16.80
N GLU A 60 1.33 -4.03 -17.08
CA GLU A 60 1.34 -4.81 -18.33
C GLU A 60 -0.07 -5.25 -18.70
N GLY A 61 -0.28 -5.55 -19.98
CA GLY A 61 -1.59 -5.92 -20.54
C GLY A 61 -2.53 -4.73 -20.57
N ASN A 62 -3.79 -4.90 -20.16
CA ASN A 62 -4.74 -3.80 -20.10
C ASN A 62 -4.37 -2.80 -19.00
N LEU A 63 -3.90 -1.62 -19.40
CA LEU A 63 -3.43 -0.57 -18.46
C LEU A 63 -4.56 0.04 -17.65
N TRP A 64 -5.75 0.16 -18.22
CA TRP A 64 -6.92 0.65 -17.49
C TRP A 64 -7.32 -0.30 -16.38
N HIS A 65 -7.35 -1.61 -16.65
CA HIS A 65 -7.59 -2.63 -15.63
C HIS A 65 -6.51 -2.61 -14.54
N SER A 66 -5.25 -2.46 -14.93
CA SER A 66 -4.13 -2.33 -13.98
C SER A 66 -4.27 -1.10 -13.10
N PHE A 67 -4.67 0.03 -13.68
CA PHE A 67 -4.91 1.28 -12.96
C PHE A 67 -6.08 1.15 -11.98
N LEU A 68 -7.22 0.59 -12.39
CA LEU A 68 -8.35 0.37 -11.48
C LEU A 68 -7.99 -0.60 -10.34
N ALA A 69 -7.24 -1.67 -10.62
CA ALA A 69 -6.72 -2.56 -9.58
C ALA A 69 -5.79 -1.81 -8.62
N PHE A 70 -4.89 -0.97 -9.14
CA PHE A 70 -4.02 -0.10 -8.33
C PHE A 70 -4.82 0.85 -7.43
N LEU A 71 -5.86 1.49 -7.95
CA LEU A 71 -6.74 2.36 -7.16
C LEU A 71 -7.41 1.60 -6.01
N LEU A 72 -7.94 0.40 -6.28
CA LEU A 72 -8.59 -0.43 -5.26
C LEU A 72 -7.61 -0.87 -4.18
N VAL A 73 -6.40 -1.29 -4.56
CA VAL A 73 -5.36 -1.71 -3.63
C VAL A 73 -4.92 -0.59 -2.69
N ASN A 74 -4.90 0.66 -3.17
CA ASN A 74 -4.43 1.82 -2.40
C ASN A 74 -5.54 2.57 -1.66
N ASN A 75 -6.82 2.30 -1.95
CA ASN A 75 -7.91 3.06 -1.33
C ASN A 75 -8.25 2.56 0.07
N GLU A 76 -7.78 3.30 1.08
CA GLU A 76 -8.08 3.07 2.49
C GLU A 76 -9.41 3.68 2.90
N ASN A 77 -10.47 2.90 2.95
CA ASN A 77 -11.80 3.31 3.39
C ASN A 77 -12.34 2.40 4.53
N ALA A 78 -13.55 2.67 5.00
CA ALA A 78 -14.15 1.89 6.08
C ALA A 78 -14.32 0.40 5.74
N TYR A 79 -14.65 0.08 4.48
CA TYR A 79 -14.80 -1.29 4.03
C TYR A 79 -13.45 -2.00 3.90
N SER A 80 -12.49 -1.40 3.17
CA SER A 80 -11.19 -2.00 2.91
C SER A 80 -10.41 -2.30 4.20
N LYS A 81 -10.40 -1.36 5.17
CA LYS A 81 -9.80 -1.55 6.49
C LYS A 81 -10.48 -2.64 7.31
N THR A 82 -11.81 -2.74 7.23
CA THR A 82 -12.53 -3.80 7.95
C THR A 82 -12.26 -5.16 7.34
N CYS A 83 -12.17 -5.27 6.00
CA CYS A 83 -11.82 -6.51 5.31
C CYS A 83 -10.37 -6.93 5.60
N GLU A 84 -9.44 -5.99 5.72
CA GLU A 84 -8.06 -6.27 6.15
C GLU A 84 -8.03 -6.99 7.50
N ILE A 85 -8.86 -6.56 8.46
CA ILE A 85 -8.87 -7.11 9.81
C ILE A 85 -9.68 -8.40 9.91
N ARG A 86 -10.87 -8.45 9.32
CA ARG A 86 -11.87 -9.50 9.53
C ARG A 86 -12.08 -10.41 8.33
N GLY A 87 -11.62 -10.00 7.13
CA GLY A 87 -11.96 -10.64 5.87
C GLY A 87 -13.40 -10.29 5.46
N LYS A 88 -14.20 -11.29 5.12
CA LYS A 88 -15.59 -11.06 4.67
C LYS A 88 -16.41 -10.40 5.79
N VAL A 89 -17.05 -9.29 5.47
CA VAL A 89 -17.84 -8.46 6.40
C VAL A 89 -19.31 -8.65 6.10
N GLU A 90 -20.11 -8.75 7.15
CA GLU A 90 -21.58 -8.75 7.06
C GLU A 90 -22.15 -7.38 7.46
N GLY A 91 -23.41 -7.08 7.05
CA GLY A 91 -24.12 -5.87 7.41
C GLY A 91 -24.32 -4.88 6.27
N SER A 92 -24.90 -3.72 6.61
CA SER A 92 -25.35 -2.70 5.63
C SER A 92 -24.24 -2.14 4.76
N VAL A 93 -23.00 -2.17 5.23
CA VAL A 93 -21.82 -1.73 4.43
C VAL A 93 -21.67 -2.53 3.14
N ASN A 94 -22.15 -3.80 3.12
CA ASN A 94 -22.12 -4.62 1.92
C ASN A 94 -23.03 -4.10 0.81
N GLN A 95 -24.15 -3.47 1.15
CA GLN A 95 -25.05 -2.87 0.14
C GLN A 95 -24.39 -1.64 -0.48
N ILE A 96 -23.74 -0.82 0.35
CA ILE A 96 -23.03 0.38 -0.10
C ILE A 96 -21.85 -0.01 -0.98
N VAL A 97 -21.07 -1.01 -0.59
CA VAL A 97 -19.91 -1.45 -1.37
C VAL A 97 -20.31 -2.12 -2.68
N LEU A 98 -21.40 -2.88 -2.70
CA LEU A 98 -21.95 -3.45 -3.94
C LEU A 98 -22.36 -2.34 -4.92
N HIS A 99 -22.98 -1.27 -4.42
CA HIS A 99 -23.27 -0.10 -5.24
C HIS A 99 -22.00 0.50 -5.88
N ASP A 100 -20.95 0.69 -5.10
CA ASP A 100 -19.69 1.22 -5.61
C ASP A 100 -19.02 0.25 -6.59
N PHE A 101 -19.03 -1.05 -6.29
CA PHE A 101 -18.44 -2.05 -7.19
C PHE A 101 -19.26 -2.25 -8.49
N GLU A 102 -20.58 -2.01 -8.49
CA GLU A 102 -21.34 -1.94 -9.74
C GLU A 102 -20.81 -0.84 -10.66
N ILE A 103 -20.50 0.34 -10.08
CA ILE A 103 -19.93 1.45 -10.83
C ILE A 103 -18.53 1.08 -11.33
N ILE A 104 -17.66 0.65 -10.42
CA ILE A 104 -16.25 0.34 -10.77
C ILE A 104 -16.19 -0.81 -11.79
N LYS A 105 -17.01 -1.85 -11.64
CA LYS A 105 -17.07 -2.94 -12.61
C LYS A 105 -17.54 -2.46 -13.98
N SER A 106 -18.53 -1.59 -14.05
CA SER A 106 -18.96 -1.03 -15.33
C SER A 106 -17.89 -0.20 -16.03
N LEU A 107 -16.97 0.43 -15.27
CA LEU A 107 -15.78 1.10 -15.79
C LEU A 107 -14.69 0.11 -16.20
N PHE A 108 -14.56 -0.98 -15.46
CA PHE A 108 -13.62 -2.05 -15.76
C PHE A 108 -14.00 -2.78 -17.06
N ASP A 109 -15.28 -3.02 -17.28
CA ASP A 109 -15.82 -3.69 -18.46
C ASP A 109 -16.00 -2.73 -19.67
N PHE A 110 -15.53 -1.48 -19.59
CA PHE A 110 -15.68 -0.50 -20.67
C PHE A 110 -14.86 -0.92 -21.89
N ASP A 111 -15.51 -0.90 -23.05
CA ASP A 111 -14.90 -1.23 -24.33
C ASP A 111 -14.18 0.00 -24.94
N PHE A 112 -12.87 0.01 -24.84
CA PHE A 112 -12.02 1.07 -25.41
C PHE A 112 -12.06 1.13 -26.93
N GLY A 113 -12.46 0.06 -27.63
CA GLY A 113 -12.68 0.07 -29.06
C GLY A 113 -13.71 1.11 -29.54
N LYS A 114 -14.62 1.51 -28.64
CA LYS A 114 -15.58 2.60 -28.90
C LYS A 114 -14.88 3.96 -29.01
N LEU A 115 -13.93 4.26 -28.12
CA LEU A 115 -13.13 5.48 -28.18
C LEU A 115 -12.20 5.46 -29.39
N ALA A 116 -11.54 4.32 -29.65
CA ALA A 116 -10.70 4.14 -30.82
C ALA A 116 -11.46 4.46 -32.13
N SER A 117 -12.67 3.90 -32.28
CA SER A 117 -13.52 4.12 -33.44
C SER A 117 -14.04 5.55 -33.54
N TYR A 118 -14.43 6.18 -32.42
CA TYR A 118 -14.99 7.53 -32.41
C TYR A 118 -13.95 8.61 -32.74
N PHE A 119 -12.74 8.48 -32.17
CA PHE A 119 -11.64 9.42 -32.37
C PHE A 119 -10.67 9.01 -33.49
N GLU A 120 -10.91 7.87 -34.16
CA GLU A 120 -10.02 7.33 -35.22
C GLU A 120 -8.57 7.12 -34.72
N MET A 121 -8.42 6.56 -33.50
CA MET A 121 -7.13 6.41 -32.80
C MET A 121 -6.60 4.99 -32.82
N ASP A 122 -5.56 4.71 -33.58
CA ASP A 122 -4.90 3.39 -33.64
C ASP A 122 -4.09 3.06 -32.38
N CYS A 123 -3.68 4.06 -31.58
CA CYS A 123 -2.82 3.85 -30.42
C CYS A 123 -3.56 3.30 -29.18
N ILE A 124 -4.89 3.29 -29.18
CA ILE A 124 -5.68 2.75 -28.04
C ILE A 124 -5.44 1.25 -27.84
N ASP A 125 -5.20 0.49 -28.90
CA ASP A 125 -4.89 -0.93 -28.80
C ASP A 125 -3.63 -1.19 -27.98
N ALA A 126 -2.64 -0.28 -28.05
CA ALA A 126 -1.44 -0.36 -27.23
C ALA A 126 -1.72 -0.18 -25.72
N ILE A 127 -2.82 0.47 -25.35
CA ILE A 127 -3.24 0.65 -23.95
C ILE A 127 -3.95 -0.61 -23.42
N THR A 128 -4.67 -1.32 -24.27
CA THR A 128 -5.40 -2.53 -23.90
C THR A 128 -4.54 -3.79 -23.88
N ASP A 129 -3.41 -3.79 -24.61
CA ASP A 129 -2.42 -4.88 -24.65
C ASP A 129 -0.98 -4.36 -24.55
N TYR A 130 -0.71 -3.60 -23.50
CA TYR A 130 0.58 -2.96 -23.27
C TYR A 130 1.67 -3.97 -22.87
N GLN A 131 2.81 -3.88 -23.54
CA GLN A 131 4.01 -4.63 -23.23
C GLN A 131 5.09 -3.68 -22.69
N SER A 132 5.59 -3.94 -21.48
CA SER A 132 6.64 -3.13 -20.89
C SER A 132 7.96 -3.25 -21.67
N MET A 133 8.76 -2.18 -21.69
CA MET A 133 10.07 -2.19 -22.33
C MET A 133 10.97 -3.25 -21.68
N THR A 134 11.49 -4.16 -22.49
CA THR A 134 12.47 -5.16 -22.05
C THR A 134 13.81 -4.50 -21.75
N GLY A 135 14.36 -4.73 -20.54
CA GLY A 135 15.71 -4.27 -20.17
C GLY A 135 15.76 -2.99 -19.34
N SER A 136 14.67 -2.42 -18.90
CA SER A 136 14.68 -1.30 -17.96
C SER A 136 15.24 -1.72 -16.60
N GLY A 137 16.17 -0.94 -16.07
CA GLY A 137 16.58 -1.05 -14.67
C GLY A 137 15.37 -1.03 -13.73
N LYS A 138 15.55 -1.53 -12.53
CA LYS A 138 14.48 -1.65 -11.51
C LYS A 138 13.91 -0.28 -11.11
N ILE A 139 12.94 0.21 -11.84
CA ILE A 139 12.25 1.48 -11.54
C ILE A 139 11.09 1.25 -10.56
N PHE A 140 10.53 0.04 -10.52
CA PHE A 140 9.37 -0.31 -9.70
C PHE A 140 9.61 -1.51 -8.78
N ASN A 141 8.79 -1.63 -7.74
CA ASN A 141 8.82 -2.77 -6.83
C ASN A 141 8.13 -3.98 -7.46
N LYS A 142 8.91 -4.98 -7.89
CA LYS A 142 8.43 -6.19 -8.56
C LYS A 142 7.28 -6.87 -7.82
N ARG A 143 7.33 -6.95 -6.50
CA ARG A 143 6.33 -7.61 -5.68
C ARG A 143 5.00 -6.85 -5.66
N ILE A 144 5.05 -5.50 -5.61
CA ILE A 144 3.84 -4.68 -5.68
C ILE A 144 3.19 -4.87 -7.04
N LYS A 145 3.98 -4.84 -8.12
CA LYS A 145 3.52 -5.16 -9.47
C LYS A 145 2.83 -6.51 -9.53
N GLU A 146 3.46 -7.57 -9.01
CA GLU A 146 2.92 -8.92 -9.01
C GLU A 146 1.57 -9.01 -8.29
N ARG A 147 1.41 -8.33 -7.15
CA ARG A 147 0.15 -8.31 -6.40
C ARG A 147 -0.96 -7.55 -7.11
N ILE A 148 -0.65 -6.38 -7.67
CA ILE A 148 -1.63 -5.61 -8.45
C ILE A 148 -2.08 -6.42 -9.66
N ASN A 149 -1.13 -7.07 -10.35
CA ASN A 149 -1.44 -7.93 -11.49
C ASN A 149 -2.27 -9.16 -11.09
N GLU A 150 -1.99 -9.79 -9.96
CA GLU A 150 -2.80 -10.91 -9.43
C GLU A 150 -4.26 -10.46 -9.18
N LEU A 151 -4.45 -9.30 -8.54
CA LEU A 151 -5.79 -8.75 -8.36
C LEU A 151 -6.45 -8.46 -9.71
N LYS A 152 -5.75 -7.77 -10.63
CA LYS A 152 -6.27 -7.47 -11.97
C LYS A 152 -6.80 -8.73 -12.66
N LEU A 153 -6.03 -9.80 -12.71
CA LEU A 153 -6.44 -11.06 -13.35
C LEU A 153 -7.68 -11.70 -12.69
N LYS A 154 -7.80 -11.60 -11.35
CA LYS A 154 -8.99 -12.06 -10.63
C LYS A 154 -10.23 -11.21 -10.96
N LEU A 155 -10.04 -9.90 -11.15
CA LEU A 155 -11.10 -8.98 -11.54
C LEU A 155 -11.55 -9.22 -12.99
N GLU A 156 -10.61 -9.47 -13.91
CA GLU A 156 -10.89 -9.85 -15.30
C GLU A 156 -11.68 -11.16 -15.41
N ALA A 157 -11.38 -12.11 -14.54
CA ALA A 157 -12.09 -13.41 -14.49
C ALA A 157 -13.49 -13.31 -13.84
N SER A 158 -13.82 -12.20 -13.18
CA SER A 158 -15.12 -12.05 -12.51
C SER A 158 -16.22 -11.70 -13.50
N THR A 159 -17.28 -12.52 -13.53
CA THR A 159 -18.42 -12.34 -14.46
C THR A 159 -19.49 -11.39 -13.92
N ASP A 160 -19.55 -11.21 -12.60
CA ASP A 160 -20.55 -10.38 -11.94
C ASP A 160 -19.94 -9.51 -10.82
N VAL A 161 -20.75 -8.61 -10.27
CA VAL A 161 -20.35 -7.70 -9.19
C VAL A 161 -20.02 -8.44 -7.90
N SER A 162 -20.66 -9.59 -7.64
CA SER A 162 -20.40 -10.39 -6.45
C SER A 162 -19.00 -11.01 -6.51
N GLY A 163 -18.64 -11.63 -7.63
CA GLY A 163 -17.31 -12.18 -7.86
C GLY A 163 -16.23 -11.10 -7.81
N PHE A 164 -16.50 -9.93 -8.40
CA PHE A 164 -15.61 -8.76 -8.33
C PHE A 164 -15.36 -8.33 -6.88
N LYS A 165 -16.43 -8.19 -6.08
CA LYS A 165 -16.35 -7.89 -4.65
C LYS A 165 -15.55 -8.94 -3.89
N ASP A 166 -15.82 -10.23 -4.12
CA ASP A 166 -15.16 -11.31 -3.41
C ASP A 166 -13.65 -11.35 -3.72
N ALA A 167 -13.24 -11.06 -4.96
CA ALA A 167 -11.83 -10.93 -5.33
C ALA A 167 -11.13 -9.78 -4.59
N VAL A 168 -11.75 -8.60 -4.54
CA VAL A 168 -11.21 -7.44 -3.79
C VAL A 168 -11.17 -7.71 -2.29
N THR A 169 -12.22 -8.33 -1.73
CA THR A 169 -12.30 -8.67 -0.30
C THR A 169 -11.22 -9.66 0.10
N ALA A 170 -11.00 -10.70 -0.70
CA ALA A 170 -9.94 -11.68 -0.47
C ALA A 170 -8.55 -11.01 -0.52
N PHE A 171 -8.34 -10.12 -1.49
CA PHE A 171 -7.10 -9.37 -1.58
C PHE A 171 -6.82 -8.55 -0.31
N TYR A 172 -7.80 -7.80 0.19
CA TYR A 172 -7.63 -7.01 1.41
C TYR A 172 -7.34 -7.88 2.64
N LYS A 173 -7.95 -9.06 2.72
CA LYS A 173 -7.69 -10.01 3.80
C LYS A 173 -6.27 -10.57 3.74
N ASP A 174 -5.81 -10.95 2.55
CA ASP A 174 -4.55 -11.68 2.37
C ASP A 174 -3.33 -10.75 2.37
N PHE A 175 -3.49 -9.55 1.78
CA PHE A 175 -2.37 -8.61 1.56
C PHE A 175 -2.55 -7.27 2.26
N GLY A 176 -3.75 -6.96 2.73
CA GLY A 176 -4.10 -5.67 3.32
C GLY A 176 -4.39 -4.59 2.30
N VAL A 177 -4.50 -3.35 2.76
CA VAL A 177 -4.84 -2.19 1.94
C VAL A 177 -3.86 -1.04 2.15
N GLY A 178 -3.65 -0.27 1.09
CA GLY A 178 -2.83 0.93 1.10
C GLY A 178 -1.34 0.66 1.31
N LYS A 179 -0.63 1.70 1.67
CA LYS A 179 0.83 1.63 1.83
C LYS A 179 1.30 0.58 2.83
N LEU A 180 0.55 0.37 3.93
CA LEU A 180 0.91 -0.63 4.94
C LEU A 180 0.75 -2.08 4.45
N GLY A 181 -0.16 -2.34 3.51
CA GLY A 181 -0.30 -3.62 2.84
C GLY A 181 0.85 -3.92 1.88
N LEU A 182 1.27 -2.92 1.13
CA LEU A 182 2.19 -3.09 0.00
C LEU A 182 3.68 -3.03 0.37
N HIS A 183 4.06 -2.30 1.43
CA HIS A 183 5.45 -2.04 1.78
C HIS A 183 5.88 -2.72 3.09
N LYS A 184 7.19 -3.02 3.21
CA LYS A 184 7.78 -3.71 4.36
C LYS A 184 8.24 -2.76 5.45
N ALA A 185 8.77 -1.61 5.05
CA ALA A 185 9.34 -0.64 5.96
C ALA A 185 8.96 0.78 5.59
N PHE A 186 8.99 1.59 6.62
CA PHE A 186 8.49 2.95 6.62
C PHE A 186 9.43 3.84 7.43
N ARG A 187 9.30 5.14 7.20
CA ARG A 187 9.89 6.19 8.02
C ARG A 187 8.85 7.24 8.32
N ILE A 188 9.15 8.14 9.23
CA ILE A 188 8.29 9.24 9.60
C ILE A 188 8.68 10.48 8.82
N GLN A 189 7.69 11.23 8.34
CA GLN A 189 7.84 12.55 7.76
C GLN A 189 6.75 13.49 8.31
N HIS A 190 7.03 14.79 8.36
CA HIS A 190 6.04 15.79 8.68
C HIS A 190 5.49 16.39 7.38
N ARG A 191 4.16 16.51 7.29
CA ARG A 191 3.50 17.30 6.24
C ARG A 191 3.38 18.75 6.65
N GLU A 192 2.95 19.58 5.70
CA GLU A 192 2.48 20.94 5.99
C GLU A 192 1.44 20.86 7.13
N LYS A 193 1.63 21.60 8.23
CA LYS A 193 0.87 21.59 9.50
C LYS A 193 1.36 20.61 10.59
N GLU A 194 2.61 20.17 10.53
CA GLU A 194 3.20 19.30 11.57
C GLU A 194 2.49 17.93 11.74
N GLU A 195 1.66 17.53 10.80
CA GLU A 195 1.03 16.20 10.85
C GLU A 195 2.05 15.11 10.57
N VAL A 196 2.12 14.12 11.46
CA VAL A 196 3.01 12.97 11.35
C VAL A 196 2.48 12.00 10.29
N GLU A 197 3.28 11.76 9.26
CA GLU A 197 2.96 10.79 8.21
C GLU A 197 3.96 9.63 8.20
N ILE A 198 3.42 8.42 8.15
CA ILE A 198 4.20 7.19 7.91
C ILE A 198 4.34 7.01 6.40
N VAL A 199 5.56 7.13 5.86
CA VAL A 199 5.83 7.01 4.43
C VAL A 199 6.67 5.77 4.11
N PRO A 200 6.44 5.08 2.98
CA PRO A 200 7.15 3.85 2.66
C PRO A 200 8.62 4.10 2.30
N ILE A 201 9.48 3.16 2.71
CA ILE A 201 10.85 3.02 2.22
C ILE A 201 10.80 1.99 1.09
N THR A 202 11.00 2.44 -0.14
CA THR A 202 10.84 1.61 -1.34
C THR A 202 12.03 0.70 -1.61
N ASN A 203 13.23 1.09 -1.17
CA ASN A 203 14.47 0.36 -1.45
C ASN A 203 15.15 -0.09 -0.15
N ILE A 204 14.81 -1.30 0.30
CA ILE A 204 15.45 -1.94 1.45
C ILE A 204 16.43 -2.99 0.94
N ALA A 205 17.62 -3.05 1.54
CA ALA A 205 18.60 -4.07 1.20
C ALA A 205 18.01 -5.49 1.34
N HIS A 206 18.16 -6.29 0.31
CA HIS A 206 17.76 -7.70 0.29
C HIS A 206 18.80 -8.54 1.06
N VAL A 207 18.69 -8.51 2.39
CA VAL A 207 19.53 -9.31 3.29
C VAL A 207 18.66 -10.40 3.90
N LYS A 208 19.23 -11.60 4.03
CA LYS A 208 18.63 -12.73 4.76
C LYS A 208 19.35 -12.93 6.08
N LEU A 209 18.69 -13.55 7.04
CA LEU A 209 19.34 -13.91 8.32
C LEU A 209 20.48 -14.89 8.14
N ASP A 210 20.42 -15.75 7.13
CA ASP A 210 21.48 -16.70 6.79
C ASP A 210 22.74 -16.02 6.22
N ASP A 211 22.63 -14.81 5.69
CA ASP A 211 23.76 -14.02 5.19
C ASP A 211 24.62 -13.45 6.33
N LEU A 212 24.13 -13.50 7.57
CA LEU A 212 24.81 -12.99 8.76
C LEU A 212 25.63 -14.12 9.42
N VAL A 213 26.93 -14.02 9.32
CA VAL A 213 27.86 -14.99 9.90
C VAL A 213 28.22 -14.60 11.34
N GLY A 214 28.12 -15.56 12.26
CA GLY A 214 28.42 -15.36 13.68
C GLY A 214 27.21 -14.93 14.53
N TYR A 215 27.47 -14.75 15.82
CA TYR A 215 26.45 -14.32 16.81
C TYR A 215 25.20 -15.21 16.87
N GLU A 216 25.36 -16.52 16.68
CA GLU A 216 24.23 -17.46 16.49
C GLU A 216 23.22 -17.42 17.65
N LEU A 217 23.68 -17.32 18.90
CA LEU A 217 22.79 -17.22 20.07
C LEU A 217 21.98 -15.92 20.07
N ALA A 218 22.58 -14.80 19.68
CA ALA A 218 21.87 -13.52 19.62
C ALA A 218 20.87 -13.51 18.47
N LYS A 219 21.25 -14.04 17.29
CA LYS A 219 20.33 -14.22 16.15
C LYS A 219 19.14 -15.09 16.54
N GLN A 220 19.38 -16.22 17.18
CA GLN A 220 18.30 -17.14 17.58
C GLN A 220 17.32 -16.46 18.53
N LYS A 221 17.82 -15.72 19.55
CA LYS A 221 16.96 -14.96 20.46
C LYS A 221 16.09 -13.92 19.73
N LEU A 222 16.67 -13.22 18.76
CA LEU A 222 15.95 -12.25 17.94
C LEU A 222 14.87 -12.93 17.08
N ILE A 223 15.20 -14.07 16.49
CA ILE A 223 14.28 -14.90 15.70
C ILE A 223 13.13 -15.38 16.58
N ASP A 224 13.42 -16.02 17.72
CA ASP A 224 12.43 -16.58 18.62
C ASP A 224 11.44 -15.51 19.12
N ASN A 225 11.95 -14.33 19.49
CA ASN A 225 11.12 -13.20 19.92
C ASN A 225 10.25 -12.66 18.78
N THR A 226 10.80 -12.57 17.56
CA THR A 226 10.06 -12.12 16.39
C THR A 226 9.00 -13.14 15.99
N GLU A 227 9.30 -14.44 16.06
CA GLU A 227 8.34 -15.49 15.80
C GLU A 227 7.18 -15.50 16.81
N ALA A 228 7.48 -15.33 18.09
CA ALA A 228 6.46 -15.16 19.10
C ALA A 228 5.55 -13.98 18.78
N PHE A 229 6.14 -12.85 18.40
CA PHE A 229 5.43 -11.63 18.07
C PHE A 229 4.49 -11.78 16.85
N VAL A 230 5.00 -12.29 15.72
CA VAL A 230 4.19 -12.44 14.51
C VAL A 230 3.10 -13.50 14.66
N ASN A 231 3.28 -14.48 15.56
CA ASN A 231 2.27 -15.46 15.92
C ASN A 231 1.26 -14.96 16.98
N GLY A 232 1.32 -13.66 17.34
CA GLY A 232 0.40 -13.08 18.32
C GLY A 232 0.64 -13.55 19.76
N LYS A 233 1.80 -14.15 20.06
CA LYS A 233 2.23 -14.51 21.40
C LYS A 233 2.91 -13.33 22.08
N GLN A 234 3.09 -13.42 23.40
CA GLN A 234 3.83 -12.42 24.15
C GLN A 234 5.27 -12.34 23.66
N ALA A 235 5.73 -11.13 23.37
CA ALA A 235 7.08 -10.81 22.94
C ALA A 235 7.57 -9.53 23.62
N ASN A 236 8.88 -9.32 23.65
CA ASN A 236 9.50 -8.22 24.37
C ASN A 236 10.13 -7.21 23.41
N ASN A 237 10.26 -5.95 23.85
CA ASN A 237 11.15 -5.00 23.20
C ASN A 237 12.59 -5.52 23.23
N CYS A 238 13.38 -5.23 22.20
CA CYS A 238 14.73 -5.75 22.08
C CYS A 238 15.75 -4.61 21.96
N LEU A 239 16.83 -4.70 22.72
CA LEU A 239 18.00 -3.85 22.58
C LEU A 239 19.14 -4.66 21.95
N LEU A 240 19.55 -4.29 20.73
CA LEU A 240 20.73 -4.83 20.07
C LEU A 240 21.92 -3.94 20.37
N TYR A 241 22.89 -4.45 21.10
CA TYR A 241 24.10 -3.71 21.48
C TYR A 241 25.37 -4.47 21.03
N GLY A 242 26.47 -3.77 20.93
CA GLY A 242 27.76 -4.27 20.47
C GLY A 242 28.49 -3.29 19.56
N ASP A 243 29.71 -3.63 19.15
CA ASP A 243 30.58 -2.78 18.36
C ASP A 243 30.00 -2.41 16.99
N ALA A 244 30.52 -1.36 16.37
CA ALA A 244 30.16 -0.98 15.01
C ALA A 244 30.50 -2.13 14.03
N GLY A 245 29.68 -2.31 13.00
CA GLY A 245 29.91 -3.34 11.99
C GLY A 245 29.55 -4.78 12.37
N THR A 246 28.98 -5.02 13.57
CA THR A 246 28.58 -6.38 14.01
C THR A 246 27.24 -6.87 13.43
N GLY A 247 26.67 -6.17 12.47
CA GLY A 247 25.45 -6.61 11.77
C GLY A 247 24.13 -6.29 12.46
N LYS A 248 24.09 -5.41 13.49
CA LYS A 248 22.84 -5.05 14.22
C LYS A 248 21.74 -4.55 13.29
N SER A 249 21.99 -3.47 12.57
CA SER A 249 21.00 -2.87 11.64
C SER A 249 20.71 -3.80 10.46
N THR A 250 21.68 -4.64 10.07
CA THR A 250 21.51 -5.67 9.03
C THR A 250 20.55 -6.77 9.50
N SER A 251 20.63 -7.18 10.77
CA SER A 251 19.72 -8.17 11.38
C SER A 251 18.28 -7.69 11.35
N ILE A 252 18.03 -6.41 11.66
CA ILE A 252 16.69 -5.83 11.61
C ILE A 252 16.12 -5.81 10.17
N LYS A 253 16.96 -5.45 9.18
CA LYS A 253 16.56 -5.50 7.76
C LYS A 253 16.24 -6.93 7.32
N ALA A 254 17.03 -7.92 7.77
CA ALA A 254 16.79 -9.33 7.48
C ALA A 254 15.47 -9.83 8.11
N ILE A 255 15.18 -9.47 9.36
CA ILE A 255 13.91 -9.76 10.04
C ILE A 255 12.74 -9.16 9.24
N ALA A 256 12.83 -7.88 8.85
CA ALA A 256 11.78 -7.25 8.05
C ALA A 256 11.55 -7.97 6.71
N ASN A 257 12.61 -8.43 6.06
CA ASN A 257 12.50 -9.19 4.81
C ASN A 257 11.85 -10.57 5.00
N GLN A 258 12.25 -11.29 6.05
CA GLN A 258 11.81 -12.67 6.29
C GLN A 258 10.37 -12.77 6.77
N TYR A 259 9.94 -11.83 7.62
CA TYR A 259 8.62 -11.91 8.28
C TYR A 259 7.56 -10.99 7.65
N TYR A 260 7.87 -10.29 6.57
CA TYR A 260 6.91 -9.42 5.89
C TYR A 260 5.63 -10.15 5.47
N ASP A 261 5.75 -11.36 4.89
CA ASP A 261 4.60 -12.16 4.42
C ASP A 261 3.76 -12.70 5.58
N ARG A 262 4.34 -12.70 6.79
CA ARG A 262 3.64 -13.01 8.04
C ARG A 262 3.07 -11.78 8.73
N GLY A 263 3.01 -10.65 8.02
CA GLY A 263 2.40 -9.41 8.48
C GLY A 263 3.32 -8.46 9.24
N LEU A 264 4.64 -8.71 9.29
CA LEU A 264 5.58 -7.81 9.95
C LEU A 264 5.83 -6.55 9.11
N ARG A 265 5.86 -5.40 9.76
CA ARG A 265 6.20 -4.09 9.22
C ARG A 265 7.24 -3.41 10.10
N LEU A 266 8.19 -2.71 9.48
CA LEU A 266 9.24 -1.97 10.17
C LEU A 266 8.98 -0.47 10.02
N ILE A 267 9.06 0.28 11.11
CA ILE A 267 9.00 1.75 11.08
C ILE A 267 10.30 2.28 11.66
N GLU A 268 11.09 2.95 10.83
CA GLU A 268 12.32 3.61 11.25
C GLU A 268 11.99 4.97 11.85
N VAL A 269 12.49 5.21 13.06
CA VAL A 269 12.29 6.46 13.81
C VAL A 269 13.63 6.97 14.28
N TYR A 270 13.95 8.21 13.91
CA TYR A 270 15.16 8.89 14.36
C TYR A 270 14.95 9.54 15.71
N LYS A 271 16.04 9.75 16.46
CA LYS A 271 16.04 10.31 17.81
C LYS A 271 15.20 11.60 17.94
N HIS A 272 15.39 12.54 17.01
CA HIS A 272 14.65 13.81 17.00
C HIS A 272 13.13 13.66 16.74
N GLN A 273 12.67 12.47 16.36
CA GLN A 273 11.26 12.15 16.10
C GLN A 273 10.58 11.39 17.27
N PHE A 274 11.25 11.25 18.42
CA PHE A 274 10.65 10.52 19.55
C PHE A 274 9.41 11.19 20.15
N CYS A 275 9.26 12.50 19.97
CA CYS A 275 8.02 13.20 20.31
C CYS A 275 6.81 12.70 19.53
N ASP A 276 7.01 12.17 18.32
CA ASP A 276 5.97 11.73 17.40
C ASP A 276 5.52 10.26 17.63
N LEU A 277 6.20 9.54 18.51
CA LEU A 277 5.95 8.10 18.73
C LEU A 277 4.50 7.79 19.09
N ASN A 278 3.84 8.63 19.89
CA ASN A 278 2.45 8.43 20.26
C ASN A 278 1.52 8.56 19.04
N ASP A 279 1.78 9.50 18.14
CA ASP A 279 0.99 9.72 16.93
C ASP A 279 1.20 8.57 15.92
N VAL A 280 2.44 8.08 15.80
CA VAL A 280 2.76 6.87 15.02
C VAL A 280 2.00 5.67 15.57
N ILE A 281 2.06 5.42 16.88
CA ILE A 281 1.37 4.28 17.51
C ILE A 281 -0.14 4.41 17.34
N ALA A 282 -0.72 5.60 17.46
CA ALA A 282 -2.15 5.84 17.24
C ALA A 282 -2.60 5.46 15.82
N GLN A 283 -1.77 5.71 14.80
CA GLN A 283 -2.07 5.36 13.42
C GLN A 283 -2.02 3.85 13.14
N ILE A 284 -1.20 3.08 13.87
CA ILE A 284 -0.94 1.65 13.59
C ILE A 284 -1.59 0.68 14.58
N LYS A 285 -2.01 1.13 15.76
CA LYS A 285 -2.52 0.27 16.83
C LYS A 285 -3.72 -0.58 16.43
N ASN A 286 -4.54 -0.11 15.51
CA ASN A 286 -5.75 -0.80 15.05
C ASN A 286 -5.58 -1.49 13.68
N ARG A 287 -4.37 -1.64 13.19
CA ARG A 287 -4.09 -2.32 11.91
C ARG A 287 -3.79 -3.80 12.14
N ASN A 288 -4.07 -4.61 11.15
CA ASN A 288 -3.88 -6.08 11.22
C ASN A 288 -2.42 -6.53 10.95
N TYR A 289 -1.47 -5.66 11.23
CA TYR A 289 -0.04 -5.96 11.08
C TYR A 289 0.66 -5.95 12.42
N LYS A 290 1.84 -6.57 12.46
CA LYS A 290 2.80 -6.48 13.55
C LYS A 290 3.86 -5.45 13.20
N PHE A 291 4.06 -4.47 14.05
CA PHE A 291 4.99 -3.36 13.81
C PHE A 291 6.19 -3.46 14.75
N ILE A 292 7.38 -3.35 14.20
CA ILE A 292 8.60 -3.08 14.95
C ILE A 292 8.98 -1.62 14.67
N ILE A 293 8.98 -0.79 15.72
CA ILE A 293 9.54 0.55 15.66
C ILE A 293 11.04 0.42 15.87
N TYR A 294 11.82 0.71 14.84
CA TYR A 294 13.25 0.58 14.83
C TYR A 294 13.92 1.92 15.05
N MET A 295 14.84 1.96 16.00
CA MET A 295 15.65 3.13 16.34
C MET A 295 17.11 2.76 16.19
N ASP A 296 17.80 3.37 15.25
CA ASP A 296 19.23 3.18 15.08
C ASP A 296 20.02 4.21 15.90
N ASP A 297 21.22 3.82 16.31
CA ASP A 297 22.19 4.67 17.04
C ASP A 297 21.59 5.34 18.29
N LEU A 298 21.05 4.52 19.18
CA LEU A 298 20.38 4.97 20.40
C LEU A 298 21.42 5.36 21.45
N SER A 299 21.78 6.65 21.50
CA SER A 299 22.62 7.23 22.52
C SER A 299 21.92 8.44 23.17
N PHE A 300 22.02 8.57 24.49
CA PHE A 300 21.45 9.69 25.23
C PHE A 300 22.49 10.36 26.10
N GLU A 301 22.48 11.68 26.10
CA GLU A 301 23.20 12.50 27.09
C GLU A 301 22.30 12.75 28.32
N GLU A 302 22.91 13.13 29.42
CA GLU A 302 22.26 13.17 30.74
C GLU A 302 21.04 14.12 30.84
N PHE A 303 20.91 15.10 29.92
CA PHE A 303 19.85 16.11 29.92
C PHE A 303 18.94 16.10 28.70
N GLU A 304 19.01 15.09 27.86
CA GLU A 304 18.20 15.04 26.63
C GLU A 304 16.72 14.73 26.93
N ILE A 305 15.83 15.54 26.35
CA ILE A 305 14.38 15.41 26.54
C ILE A 305 13.83 14.17 25.80
N GLU A 306 14.48 13.75 24.74
CA GLU A 306 14.12 12.60 23.89
C GLU A 306 14.05 11.30 24.70
N TYR A 307 14.93 11.14 25.69
CA TYR A 307 14.86 10.02 26.62
C TYR A 307 13.51 9.95 27.37
N LYS A 308 12.94 11.09 27.76
CA LYS A 308 11.65 11.14 28.46
C LYS A 308 10.51 10.69 27.57
N TYR A 309 10.52 11.08 26.30
CA TYR A 309 9.51 10.62 25.34
C TYR A 309 9.60 9.10 25.12
N LEU A 310 10.79 8.57 24.87
CA LEU A 310 10.99 7.13 24.69
C LEU A 310 10.58 6.36 25.95
N LYS A 311 10.98 6.83 27.13
CA LYS A 311 10.63 6.21 28.41
C LYS A 311 9.11 6.14 28.60
N ALA A 312 8.39 7.22 28.34
CA ALA A 312 6.94 7.27 28.43
C ALA A 312 6.25 6.23 27.51
N VAL A 313 6.79 6.02 26.31
CA VAL A 313 6.25 5.03 25.36
C VAL A 313 6.58 3.58 25.78
N ILE A 314 7.81 3.33 26.29
CA ILE A 314 8.25 1.98 26.70
C ILE A 314 7.55 1.53 27.97
N GLU A 315 7.48 2.40 28.97
CA GLU A 315 6.86 2.09 30.28
C GLU A 315 5.33 2.05 30.20
N GLY A 316 4.76 2.74 29.20
CA GLY A 316 3.33 2.95 29.05
C GLY A 316 2.80 3.99 30.05
N GLY A 317 1.77 4.70 29.61
CA GLY A 317 0.99 5.60 30.48
C GLY A 317 -0.28 4.87 30.98
N LEU A 318 -1.39 5.60 31.04
CA LEU A 318 -2.70 5.03 31.34
C LEU A 318 -3.22 4.10 30.21
N GLU A 319 -2.79 4.34 28.98
CA GLU A 319 -3.13 3.49 27.82
C GLU A 319 -2.14 2.30 27.73
N LYS A 320 -2.69 1.08 27.68
CA LYS A 320 -1.88 -0.12 27.50
C LYS A 320 -1.16 -0.07 26.15
N LYS A 321 0.13 -0.38 26.12
CA LYS A 321 0.88 -0.56 24.87
C LYS A 321 0.13 -1.54 23.94
N PRO A 322 -0.06 -1.23 22.66
CA PRO A 322 -0.72 -2.12 21.71
C PRO A 322 0.05 -3.45 21.57
N ASP A 323 -0.69 -4.55 21.52
CA ASP A 323 -0.11 -5.91 21.40
C ASP A 323 0.48 -6.17 19.99
N ASN A 324 0.30 -5.24 19.06
CA ASN A 324 0.83 -5.30 17.70
C ASN A 324 2.05 -4.39 17.45
N VAL A 325 2.66 -3.84 18.51
CA VAL A 325 3.82 -2.93 18.40
C VAL A 325 4.95 -3.41 19.34
N LEU A 326 6.17 -3.56 18.79
CA LEU A 326 7.44 -3.71 19.52
C LEU A 326 8.39 -2.57 19.17
N ILE A 327 9.38 -2.34 20.06
CA ILE A 327 10.45 -1.36 19.90
C ILE A 327 11.78 -2.09 20.00
#